data_385c0c5a7ef803edd2a93fcf29570ad4
#
_entry.id   385c0c5a7ef803edd2a93fcf29570ad4
#
_cell.length_a   1.000
_cell.length_b   1.000
_cell.length_c   1.000
_cell.angle_alpha   90.00
_cell.angle_beta   90.00
_cell.angle_gamma   90.00
#
_symmetry.space_group_name_H-M   'P 1'
#
loop_
_entity.id
_entity.type
_entity.pdbx_description
1 polymer ?
#
loop_
_entity_poly.entity_id
_entity_poly.type
_entity_poly.pdbx_seq_one_letter_code
_entity_poly.pdbx_strand_id
1 'polypeptide(L)'
;MEDIMITFLRKFDDYPFKVKLNGKEYLIGEGEPEFTVDFKKPIPKTKLLTSTSLALGEAYMDGDLEIEGDLYYALDHFLGQMGKFSTNESTLKKLIHTSVSKKNQEKEVTSHYDNGNDFYKLWLDETMSYSCGYFKNPDDTLYQAQVNKVDYILQKLNLKEGMTLLDIGCGWGFLLIEAAKKYKIKGVGITLSKKQCAEFNRRIEKEGLQDYLTAEIMDYRDLPKSGYTFDRV
;
A
#
# COMPACT_ATOMS: atom_id res chain seq x y z
N MET A 1 21.41 27.89 20.44
CA MET A 1 21.52 26.95 19.29
C MET A 1 20.12 26.54 18.97
N GLU A 2 19.61 26.87 17.79
CA GLU A 2 18.27 26.54 17.37
C GLU A 2 18.12 25.00 17.27
N ASP A 3 16.98 24.49 17.66
CA ASP A 3 16.73 23.03 17.59
C ASP A 3 16.75 22.58 16.13
N ILE A 4 17.41 21.46 15.83
CA ILE A 4 17.52 20.89 14.47
C ILE A 4 16.12 20.69 13.86
N MET A 5 15.12 20.34 14.70
CA MET A 5 13.74 20.17 14.26
C MET A 5 13.15 21.49 13.78
N ILE A 6 13.36 22.59 14.49
CA ILE A 6 12.86 23.91 14.08
C ILE A 6 13.52 24.36 12.78
N THR A 7 14.84 24.16 12.66
CA THR A 7 15.57 24.46 11.42
C THR A 7 15.04 23.64 10.24
N PHE A 8 14.68 22.37 10.47
CA PHE A 8 14.06 21.52 9.46
C PHE A 8 12.67 22.01 9.08
N LEU A 9 11.80 22.29 10.07
CA LEU A 9 10.41 22.71 9.83
C LEU A 9 10.32 24.09 9.17
N ARG A 10 11.30 24.98 9.33
CA ARG A 10 11.36 26.29 8.64
C ARG A 10 11.46 26.18 7.12
N LYS A 11 11.73 24.99 6.57
CA LYS A 11 11.69 24.75 5.12
C LYS A 11 10.27 24.73 4.56
N PHE A 12 9.27 24.54 5.42
CA PHE A 12 7.85 24.39 5.05
C PHE A 12 7.07 25.69 5.31
N ASP A 13 7.65 26.82 4.96
CA ASP A 13 7.16 28.16 5.26
C ASP A 13 6.17 28.73 4.23
N ASP A 14 5.72 27.93 3.25
CA ASP A 14 4.78 28.36 2.19
C ASP A 14 3.42 28.76 2.76
N TYR A 15 3.01 28.16 3.87
CA TYR A 15 1.82 28.53 4.65
C TYR A 15 2.16 28.61 6.13
N PRO A 16 1.55 29.56 6.88
CA PRO A 16 1.90 29.75 8.29
C PRO A 16 1.35 28.64 9.18
N PHE A 17 2.20 28.12 10.05
CA PHE A 17 1.82 27.18 11.09
C PHE A 17 2.66 27.40 12.36
N LYS A 18 2.12 26.97 13.49
CA LYS A 18 2.80 27.06 14.78
C LYS A 18 3.46 25.73 15.15
N VAL A 19 4.59 25.80 15.81
CA VAL A 19 5.29 24.63 16.39
C VAL A 19 5.46 24.85 17.89
N LYS A 20 5.03 23.90 18.71
CA LYS A 20 5.31 23.82 20.13
C LYS A 20 6.40 22.76 20.34
N LEU A 21 7.52 23.15 20.91
CA LEU A 21 8.66 22.27 21.15
C LEU A 21 9.41 22.69 22.42
N ASN A 22 9.61 21.77 23.35
CA ASN A 22 10.33 21.99 24.60
C ASN A 22 9.81 23.20 25.40
N GLY A 23 8.48 23.39 25.45
CA GLY A 23 7.82 24.50 26.16
C GLY A 23 7.94 25.86 25.47
N LYS A 24 8.42 25.91 24.24
CA LYS A 24 8.52 27.12 23.41
C LYS A 24 7.60 27.04 22.22
N GLU A 25 7.07 28.19 21.80
CA GLU A 25 6.30 28.32 20.58
C GLU A 25 7.12 29.02 19.49
N TYR A 26 7.00 28.53 18.27
CA TYR A 26 7.64 29.08 17.08
C TYR A 26 6.57 29.27 16.01
N LEU A 27 6.50 30.43 15.40
CA LEU A 27 5.74 30.67 14.17
C LEU A 27 6.65 30.39 12.96
N ILE A 28 6.17 29.62 12.03
CA ILE A 28 6.82 29.31 10.75
C ILE A 28 5.93 29.82 9.64
N GLY A 29 6.52 30.51 8.67
CA GLY A 29 5.77 31.25 7.64
C GLY A 29 5.28 32.61 8.12
N GLU A 30 4.64 33.36 7.22
CA GLU A 30 4.09 34.70 7.50
C GLU A 30 2.57 34.65 7.51
N GLY A 31 1.93 35.19 8.54
CA GLY A 31 0.48 35.27 8.70
C GLY A 31 -0.07 34.53 9.93
N GLU A 32 -1.39 34.38 9.96
CA GLU A 32 -2.07 33.64 11.04
C GLU A 32 -1.88 32.14 10.84
N PRO A 33 -1.45 31.41 11.89
CA PRO A 33 -1.18 29.97 11.78
C PRO A 33 -2.49 29.18 11.59
N GLU A 34 -2.53 28.31 10.61
CA GLU A 34 -3.71 27.51 10.28
C GLU A 34 -3.79 26.21 11.11
N PHE A 35 -2.64 25.72 11.58
CA PHE A 35 -2.56 24.55 12.48
C PHE A 35 -1.33 24.66 13.39
N THR A 36 -1.27 23.82 14.41
CA THR A 36 -0.13 23.74 15.32
C THR A 36 0.43 22.31 15.33
N VAL A 37 1.74 22.17 15.23
CA VAL A 37 2.48 20.93 15.46
C VAL A 37 3.02 20.95 16.88
N ASP A 38 2.49 20.13 17.76
CA ASP A 38 2.85 20.09 19.18
C ASP A 38 3.67 18.83 19.51
N PHE A 39 4.97 19.00 19.74
CA PHE A 39 5.86 17.94 20.18
C PHE A 39 5.76 17.76 21.69
N LYS A 40 5.02 16.75 22.15
CA LYS A 40 4.89 16.37 23.56
C LYS A 40 6.17 15.78 24.11
N LYS A 41 6.92 15.05 23.24
CA LYS A 41 8.23 14.49 23.56
C LYS A 41 9.24 14.70 22.42
N PRO A 42 10.53 14.78 22.74
CA PRO A 42 11.55 14.92 21.71
C PRO A 42 11.68 13.64 20.89
N ILE A 43 11.67 13.77 19.56
CA ILE A 43 11.91 12.63 18.66
C ILE A 43 13.42 12.34 18.63
N PRO A 44 13.86 11.07 18.78
CA PRO A 44 15.27 10.72 18.71
C PRO A 44 15.91 11.11 17.38
N LYS A 45 17.05 11.81 17.44
CA LYS A 45 17.78 12.28 16.24
C LYS A 45 18.13 11.15 15.28
N THR A 46 18.44 9.97 15.80
CA THR A 46 18.73 8.76 15.01
C THR A 46 17.54 8.35 14.14
N LYS A 47 16.31 8.39 14.66
CA LYS A 47 15.09 8.11 13.90
C LYS A 47 14.88 9.14 12.77
N LEU A 48 15.03 10.43 13.10
CA LEU A 48 14.89 11.53 12.14
C LEU A 48 15.92 11.45 10.99
N LEU A 49 17.15 11.07 11.29
CA LEU A 49 18.21 10.92 10.28
C LEU A 49 18.00 9.67 9.40
N THR A 50 17.37 8.63 9.92
CA THR A 50 17.09 7.41 9.17
C THR A 50 15.90 7.60 8.20
N SER A 51 14.80 8.12 8.70
CA SER A 51 13.61 8.46 7.89
C SER A 51 12.76 9.47 8.66
N THR A 52 12.81 10.74 8.24
CA THR A 52 12.08 11.82 8.91
C THR A 52 10.58 11.61 8.86
N SER A 53 10.03 11.21 7.70
CA SER A 53 8.59 11.00 7.52
C SER A 53 8.07 9.85 8.40
N LEU A 54 8.80 8.74 8.46
CA LEU A 54 8.44 7.60 9.32
C LEU A 54 8.51 7.99 10.80
N ALA A 55 9.59 8.68 11.22
CA ALA A 55 9.75 9.11 12.60
C ALA A 55 8.66 10.07 13.08
N LEU A 56 8.20 10.98 12.21
CA LEU A 56 7.08 11.88 12.50
C LEU A 56 5.74 11.13 12.56
N GLY A 57 5.50 10.19 11.63
CA GLY A 57 4.29 9.36 11.64
C GLY A 57 4.20 8.46 12.89
N GLU A 58 5.30 7.79 13.27
CA GLU A 58 5.36 7.00 14.51
C GLU A 58 5.11 7.87 15.75
N ALA A 59 5.74 9.06 15.81
CA ALA A 59 5.55 9.98 16.94
C ALA A 59 4.09 10.45 17.07
N TYR A 60 3.40 10.66 15.94
CA TYR A 60 1.97 10.98 15.93
C TYR A 60 1.12 9.80 16.44
N MET A 61 1.38 8.58 15.98
CA MET A 61 0.67 7.38 16.44
C MET A 61 0.90 7.08 17.92
N ASP A 62 2.10 7.35 18.42
CA ASP A 62 2.48 7.15 19.82
C ASP A 62 1.96 8.28 20.75
N GLY A 63 1.39 9.36 20.20
CA GLY A 63 0.97 10.55 20.96
C GLY A 63 2.14 11.43 21.44
N ASP A 64 3.33 11.23 20.90
CA ASP A 64 4.52 12.06 21.17
C ASP A 64 4.53 13.34 20.33
N LEU A 65 3.71 13.40 19.29
CA LEU A 65 3.42 14.54 18.44
C LEU A 65 1.90 14.63 18.24
N GLU A 66 1.35 15.83 18.37
CA GLU A 66 -0.06 16.12 18.10
C GLU A 66 -0.20 17.23 17.06
N ILE A 67 -1.29 17.19 16.30
CA ILE A 67 -1.70 18.28 15.41
C ILE A 67 -2.95 18.94 16.00
N GLU A 68 -2.85 20.21 16.38
CA GLU A 68 -3.99 21.02 16.78
C GLU A 68 -4.51 21.75 15.53
N GLY A 69 -5.78 21.54 15.17
CA GLY A 69 -6.40 22.05 13.94
C GLY A 69 -6.81 20.92 13.00
N ASP A 70 -6.95 21.22 11.72
CA ASP A 70 -7.33 20.24 10.72
C ASP A 70 -6.12 19.37 10.31
N LEU A 71 -6.19 18.07 10.66
CA LEU A 71 -5.15 17.11 10.35
C LEU A 71 -4.95 16.93 8.84
N TYR A 72 -6.05 16.90 8.07
CA TYR A 72 -5.95 16.76 6.61
C TYR A 72 -5.20 17.92 6.00
N TYR A 73 -5.52 19.14 6.41
CA TYR A 73 -4.85 20.34 5.95
C TYR A 73 -3.37 20.36 6.31
N ALA A 74 -3.01 19.96 7.54
CA ALA A 74 -1.61 19.86 7.97
C ALA A 74 -0.85 18.81 7.14
N LEU A 75 -1.47 17.65 6.88
CA LEU A 75 -0.86 16.61 6.05
C LEU A 75 -0.70 17.06 4.59
N ASP A 76 -1.70 17.71 4.00
CA ASP A 76 -1.64 18.23 2.63
C ASP A 76 -0.52 19.26 2.48
N HIS A 77 -0.39 20.16 3.46
CA HIS A 77 0.71 21.14 3.51
C HIS A 77 2.10 20.46 3.49
N PHE A 78 2.31 19.44 4.33
CA PHE A 78 3.61 18.75 4.36
C PHE A 78 3.81 17.83 3.16
N LEU A 79 2.80 17.06 2.76
CA LEU A 79 2.89 16.12 1.63
C LEU A 79 3.02 16.86 0.29
N GLY A 80 2.35 17.99 0.11
CA GLY A 80 2.49 18.86 -1.06
C GLY A 80 3.93 19.37 -1.26
N GLN A 81 4.72 19.39 -0.19
CA GLN A 81 6.10 19.85 -0.16
C GLN A 81 7.12 18.72 0.06
N MET A 82 6.78 17.48 -0.30
CA MET A 82 7.62 16.29 -0.08
C MET A 82 9.08 16.45 -0.55
N GLY A 83 9.33 17.24 -1.59
CA GLY A 83 10.68 17.56 -2.06
C GLY A 83 11.56 18.25 -1.01
N LYS A 84 10.96 18.98 -0.06
CA LYS A 84 11.66 19.68 1.03
C LYS A 84 12.11 18.74 2.15
N PHE A 85 11.57 17.52 2.25
CA PHE A 85 12.03 16.50 3.20
C PHE A 85 13.41 15.93 2.85
N SER A 86 13.81 16.02 1.58
CA SER A 86 15.12 15.55 1.13
C SER A 86 16.14 16.68 1.19
N THR A 87 17.20 16.48 1.95
CA THR A 87 18.35 17.41 1.97
C THR A 87 19.31 17.17 0.80
N ASN A 88 19.08 16.14 -0.03
CA ASN A 88 19.97 15.78 -1.14
C ASN A 88 19.24 14.95 -2.20
N GLU A 89 19.21 15.40 -3.46
CA GLU A 89 18.61 14.65 -4.60
C GLU A 89 19.22 13.24 -4.75
N SER A 90 20.49 13.07 -4.37
CA SER A 90 21.15 11.76 -4.39
C SER A 90 20.55 10.79 -3.36
N THR A 91 20.02 11.29 -2.24
CA THR A 91 19.37 10.49 -1.19
C THR A 91 17.96 10.06 -1.63
N LEU A 92 17.23 10.95 -2.32
CA LEU A 92 15.92 10.61 -2.90
C LEU A 92 16.07 9.53 -3.99
N LYS A 93 17.08 9.65 -4.87
CA LYS A 93 17.40 8.61 -5.86
C LYS A 93 17.83 7.28 -5.22
N LYS A 94 18.55 7.29 -4.09
CA LYS A 94 18.89 6.09 -3.33
C LYS A 94 17.66 5.45 -2.67
N LEU A 95 16.73 6.24 -2.11
CA LEU A 95 15.48 5.75 -1.52
C LEU A 95 14.58 5.12 -2.59
N ILE A 96 14.47 5.73 -3.77
CA ILE A 96 13.73 5.16 -4.90
C ILE A 96 14.42 3.87 -5.41
N HIS A 97 15.75 3.84 -5.44
CA HIS A 97 16.52 2.65 -5.88
C HIS A 97 16.50 1.49 -4.88
N THR A 98 16.42 1.77 -3.57
CA THR A 98 16.35 0.71 -2.55
C THR A 98 14.98 0.02 -2.54
N SER A 99 13.89 0.71 -2.90
CA SER A 99 12.55 0.11 -2.99
C SER A 99 12.40 -0.89 -4.15
N VAL A 100 13.24 -0.80 -5.17
CA VAL A 100 13.16 -1.65 -6.39
C VAL A 100 13.99 -2.94 -6.28
N SER A 101 14.82 -3.14 -5.24
CA SER A 101 15.58 -4.39 -5.09
C SER A 101 14.64 -5.55 -4.72
N LYS A 102 14.82 -6.74 -5.35
CA LYS A 102 14.04 -7.95 -5.06
C LYS A 102 13.92 -8.23 -3.56
N LYS A 103 15.04 -8.14 -2.84
CA LYS A 103 15.12 -8.42 -1.40
C LYS A 103 14.33 -7.43 -0.54
N ASN A 104 14.26 -6.16 -0.94
CA ASN A 104 13.51 -5.15 -0.21
C ASN A 104 12.01 -5.26 -0.51
N GLN A 105 11.63 -5.49 -1.77
CA GLN A 105 10.23 -5.71 -2.14
C GLN A 105 9.66 -6.99 -1.49
N GLU A 106 10.43 -8.08 -1.45
CA GLU A 106 10.02 -9.28 -0.73
C GLU A 106 9.79 -8.99 0.76
N LYS A 107 10.69 -8.23 1.41
CA LYS A 107 10.53 -7.82 2.80
C LYS A 107 9.34 -6.90 3.02
N GLU A 108 9.14 -5.91 2.16
CA GLU A 108 8.04 -4.95 2.24
C GLU A 108 6.69 -5.66 2.05
N VAL A 109 6.56 -6.49 1.01
CA VAL A 109 5.36 -7.28 0.76
C VAL A 109 5.11 -8.26 1.90
N THR A 110 6.14 -8.97 2.37
CA THR A 110 6.03 -9.91 3.49
C THR A 110 5.61 -9.16 4.76
N SER A 111 6.25 -8.04 5.09
CA SER A 111 5.90 -7.23 6.26
C SER A 111 4.47 -6.67 6.18
N HIS A 112 4.04 -6.21 5.00
CA HIS A 112 2.71 -5.64 4.81
C HIS A 112 1.61 -6.71 4.90
N TYR A 113 1.82 -7.89 4.30
CA TYR A 113 0.82 -8.96 4.27
C TYR A 113 0.96 -9.99 5.40
N ASP A 114 2.04 -9.94 6.20
CA ASP A 114 2.24 -10.83 7.36
C ASP A 114 1.37 -10.49 8.58
N ASN A 115 0.59 -9.41 8.53
CA ASN A 115 -0.50 -9.18 9.50
C ASN A 115 -1.51 -10.35 9.53
N GLY A 116 -1.49 -11.19 8.49
CA GLY A 116 -2.25 -12.45 8.41
C GLY A 116 -3.62 -12.31 7.79
N ASN A 117 -4.12 -13.44 7.28
CA ASN A 117 -5.43 -13.49 6.64
C ASN A 117 -6.55 -13.05 7.57
N ASP A 118 -6.42 -13.30 8.90
CA ASP A 118 -7.46 -12.95 9.87
C ASP A 118 -7.58 -11.44 10.07
N PHE A 119 -6.46 -10.70 10.00
CA PHE A 119 -6.49 -9.24 10.01
C PHE A 119 -7.25 -8.69 8.78
N TYR A 120 -6.97 -9.20 7.59
CA TYR A 120 -7.63 -8.73 6.37
C TYR A 120 -9.12 -9.07 6.34
N LYS A 121 -9.55 -10.19 6.92
CA LYS A 121 -10.97 -10.57 7.05
C LYS A 121 -11.79 -9.62 7.93
N LEU A 122 -11.15 -8.80 8.77
CA LEU A 122 -11.87 -7.83 9.62
C LEU A 122 -12.52 -6.71 8.81
N TRP A 123 -12.01 -6.40 7.63
CA TRP A 123 -12.45 -5.24 6.87
C TRP A 123 -12.56 -5.47 5.35
N LEU A 124 -11.99 -6.53 4.80
CA LEU A 124 -12.30 -6.96 3.45
C LEU A 124 -13.60 -7.77 3.42
N ASP A 125 -14.26 -7.76 2.27
CA ASP A 125 -15.42 -8.59 2.01
C ASP A 125 -15.04 -10.08 1.81
N GLU A 126 -16.04 -10.94 1.57
CA GLU A 126 -15.86 -12.38 1.42
C GLU A 126 -14.96 -12.78 0.25
N THR A 127 -14.86 -11.93 -0.79
CA THR A 127 -13.94 -12.16 -1.92
C THR A 127 -12.49 -12.04 -1.51
N MET A 128 -12.19 -11.31 -0.44
CA MET A 128 -10.84 -10.93 -0.03
C MET A 128 -10.12 -10.11 -1.11
N SER A 129 -10.84 -9.35 -1.92
CA SER A 129 -10.24 -8.50 -2.94
C SER A 129 -9.70 -7.21 -2.34
N TYR A 130 -8.38 -7.03 -2.36
CA TYR A 130 -7.70 -5.84 -1.82
C TYR A 130 -7.41 -4.82 -2.92
N SER A 131 -8.45 -4.41 -3.62
CA SER A 131 -8.42 -3.35 -4.63
C SER A 131 -9.80 -2.72 -4.74
N CYS A 132 -9.91 -1.52 -5.35
CA CYS A 132 -11.17 -0.79 -5.44
C CYS A 132 -12.29 -1.63 -6.04
N GLY A 133 -13.47 -1.61 -5.41
CA GLY A 133 -14.69 -2.20 -5.95
C GLY A 133 -15.27 -1.36 -7.10
N TYR A 134 -16.14 -1.96 -7.91
CA TYR A 134 -16.90 -1.27 -8.95
C TYR A 134 -18.38 -1.20 -8.57
N PHE A 135 -18.78 -0.09 -7.99
CA PHE A 135 -20.17 0.17 -7.61
C PHE A 135 -20.97 0.56 -8.86
N LYS A 136 -21.86 -0.31 -9.32
CA LYS A 136 -22.78 -0.02 -10.42
C LYS A 136 -23.96 0.82 -9.94
N ASN A 137 -24.37 0.60 -8.69
CA ASN A 137 -25.44 1.35 -8.05
C ASN A 137 -24.93 1.90 -6.71
N PRO A 138 -25.47 3.04 -6.23
CA PRO A 138 -25.11 3.62 -4.93
C PRO A 138 -25.33 2.69 -3.74
N ASP A 139 -26.30 1.77 -3.85
CA ASP A 139 -26.70 0.84 -2.79
C ASP A 139 -25.97 -0.52 -2.88
N ASP A 140 -25.05 -0.70 -3.82
CA ASP A 140 -24.28 -1.94 -3.91
C ASP A 140 -23.46 -2.15 -2.62
N THR A 141 -23.50 -3.37 -2.08
CA THR A 141 -22.59 -3.76 -0.99
C THR A 141 -21.17 -3.86 -1.51
N LEU A 142 -20.17 -3.84 -0.61
CA LEU A 142 -18.78 -4.04 -1.00
C LEU A 142 -18.59 -5.36 -1.76
N TYR A 143 -19.22 -6.44 -1.32
CA TYR A 143 -19.21 -7.73 -2.01
C TYR A 143 -19.72 -7.60 -3.46
N GLN A 144 -20.87 -6.97 -3.66
CA GLN A 144 -21.43 -6.74 -5.00
C GLN A 144 -20.49 -5.90 -5.87
N ALA A 145 -19.90 -4.86 -5.31
CA ALA A 145 -18.93 -4.03 -6.02
C ALA A 145 -17.67 -4.81 -6.41
N GLN A 146 -17.18 -5.72 -5.57
CA GLN A 146 -16.05 -6.58 -5.89
C GLN A 146 -16.40 -7.63 -6.98
N VAL A 147 -17.57 -8.25 -6.90
CA VAL A 147 -18.08 -9.14 -7.95
C VAL A 147 -18.23 -8.39 -9.28
N ASN A 148 -18.87 -7.22 -9.26
CA ASN A 148 -19.01 -6.36 -10.42
C ASN A 148 -17.66 -6.00 -11.08
N LYS A 149 -16.65 -5.69 -10.26
CA LYS A 149 -15.30 -5.41 -10.75
C LYS A 149 -14.72 -6.61 -11.46
N VAL A 150 -14.78 -7.80 -10.84
CA VAL A 150 -14.22 -9.02 -11.42
C VAL A 150 -14.95 -9.37 -12.72
N ASP A 151 -16.26 -9.33 -12.74
CA ASP A 151 -17.05 -9.56 -13.97
C ASP A 151 -16.65 -8.61 -15.09
N TYR A 152 -16.44 -7.34 -14.77
CA TYR A 152 -16.02 -6.33 -15.75
C TYR A 152 -14.62 -6.60 -16.31
N ILE A 153 -13.67 -7.03 -15.44
CA ILE A 153 -12.33 -7.44 -15.86
C ILE A 153 -12.41 -8.67 -16.78
N LEU A 154 -13.15 -9.71 -16.38
CA LEU A 154 -13.28 -10.95 -17.15
C LEU A 154 -13.90 -10.70 -18.53
N GLN A 155 -14.89 -9.80 -18.65
CA GLN A 155 -15.44 -9.38 -19.94
C GLN A 155 -14.39 -8.71 -20.83
N LYS A 156 -13.55 -7.84 -20.28
CA LYS A 156 -12.46 -7.19 -21.04
C LYS A 156 -11.42 -8.18 -21.53
N LEU A 157 -11.12 -9.21 -20.75
CA LEU A 157 -10.15 -10.25 -21.11
C LEU A 157 -10.64 -11.12 -22.27
N ASN A 158 -11.95 -11.10 -22.59
CA ASN A 158 -12.56 -11.89 -23.68
C ASN A 158 -12.12 -13.36 -23.64
N LEU A 159 -12.26 -13.98 -22.47
CA LEU A 159 -11.83 -15.35 -22.20
C LEU A 159 -12.67 -16.36 -22.95
N LYS A 160 -12.05 -17.45 -23.38
CA LYS A 160 -12.69 -18.63 -23.97
C LYS A 160 -12.23 -19.88 -23.25
N GLU A 161 -13.02 -20.95 -23.30
CA GLU A 161 -12.67 -22.24 -22.74
C GLU A 161 -11.31 -22.73 -23.23
N GLY A 162 -10.49 -23.23 -22.32
CA GLY A 162 -9.15 -23.74 -22.60
C GLY A 162 -8.05 -22.70 -22.69
N MET A 163 -8.38 -21.39 -22.69
CA MET A 163 -7.37 -20.35 -22.62
C MET A 163 -6.56 -20.39 -21.31
N THR A 164 -5.34 -19.86 -21.38
CA THR A 164 -4.45 -19.70 -20.24
C THR A 164 -4.43 -18.24 -19.74
N LEU A 165 -4.53 -18.04 -18.43
CA LEU A 165 -4.56 -16.72 -17.78
C LEU A 165 -3.50 -16.63 -16.68
N LEU A 166 -2.66 -15.58 -16.73
CA LEU A 166 -1.78 -15.21 -15.64
C LEU A 166 -2.36 -14.05 -14.84
N ASP A 167 -2.36 -14.17 -13.51
CA ASP A 167 -2.69 -13.07 -12.58
C ASP A 167 -1.47 -12.72 -11.74
N ILE A 168 -0.89 -11.52 -11.98
CA ILE A 168 0.28 -11.01 -11.28
C ILE A 168 -0.18 -10.21 -10.06
N GLY A 169 0.19 -10.67 -8.87
CA GLY A 169 -0.34 -10.12 -7.63
C GLY A 169 -1.76 -10.64 -7.35
N CYS A 170 -1.95 -11.93 -7.54
CA CYS A 170 -3.26 -12.59 -7.50
C CYS A 170 -4.01 -12.50 -6.15
N GLY A 171 -3.34 -12.01 -5.09
CA GLY A 171 -3.92 -11.95 -3.76
C GLY A 171 -4.39 -13.33 -3.28
N TRP A 172 -5.66 -13.41 -2.86
CA TRP A 172 -6.30 -14.66 -2.41
C TRP A 172 -7.06 -15.40 -3.53
N GLY A 173 -6.84 -15.00 -4.81
CA GLY A 173 -7.21 -15.73 -6.00
C GLY A 173 -8.65 -15.59 -6.51
N PHE A 174 -9.43 -14.63 -5.99
CA PHE A 174 -10.85 -14.52 -6.36
C PHE A 174 -11.07 -14.35 -7.87
N LEU A 175 -10.27 -13.52 -8.54
CA LEU A 175 -10.38 -13.30 -9.99
C LEU A 175 -10.19 -14.61 -10.78
N LEU A 176 -9.15 -15.37 -10.48
CA LEU A 176 -8.86 -16.63 -11.17
C LEU A 176 -9.91 -17.71 -10.88
N ILE A 177 -10.42 -17.79 -9.63
CA ILE A 177 -11.50 -18.71 -9.26
C ILE A 177 -12.75 -18.43 -10.11
N GLU A 178 -13.16 -17.16 -10.20
CA GLU A 178 -14.31 -16.79 -11.01
C GLU A 178 -14.08 -17.01 -12.52
N ALA A 179 -12.86 -16.74 -13.00
CA ALA A 179 -12.48 -17.02 -14.38
C ALA A 179 -12.58 -18.52 -14.71
N ALA A 180 -12.03 -19.38 -13.85
CA ALA A 180 -12.08 -20.84 -14.05
C ALA A 180 -13.52 -21.38 -13.98
N LYS A 181 -14.34 -20.90 -13.02
CA LYS A 181 -15.76 -21.30 -12.91
C LYS A 181 -16.58 -20.91 -14.14
N LYS A 182 -16.41 -19.67 -14.61
CA LYS A 182 -17.25 -19.10 -15.68
C LYS A 182 -16.79 -19.50 -17.07
N TYR A 183 -15.48 -19.56 -17.30
CA TYR A 183 -14.92 -19.70 -18.65
C TYR A 183 -14.11 -20.97 -18.86
N LYS A 184 -13.93 -21.83 -17.83
CA LYS A 184 -13.14 -23.07 -17.92
C LYS A 184 -11.71 -22.85 -18.42
N ILE A 185 -11.10 -21.75 -18.00
CA ILE A 185 -9.69 -21.41 -18.31
C ILE A 185 -8.72 -22.18 -17.41
N LYS A 186 -7.46 -22.25 -17.83
CA LYS A 186 -6.35 -22.63 -16.95
C LYS A 186 -5.61 -21.38 -16.48
N GLY A 187 -5.43 -21.23 -15.17
CA GLY A 187 -4.87 -20.02 -14.59
C GLY A 187 -3.69 -20.28 -13.67
N VAL A 188 -2.71 -19.40 -13.72
CA VAL A 188 -1.63 -19.32 -12.75
C VAL A 188 -1.71 -17.99 -12.05
N GLY A 189 -1.80 -18.01 -10.73
CA GLY A 189 -1.71 -16.81 -9.89
C GLY A 189 -0.37 -16.74 -9.21
N ILE A 190 0.33 -15.62 -9.36
CA ILE A 190 1.61 -15.42 -8.67
C ILE A 190 1.50 -14.31 -7.62
N THR A 191 2.14 -14.52 -6.48
CA THR A 191 2.24 -13.57 -5.38
C THR A 191 3.57 -13.71 -4.64
N LEU A 192 4.00 -12.67 -3.94
CA LEU A 192 5.15 -12.73 -3.03
C LEU A 192 4.76 -13.15 -1.60
N SER A 193 3.47 -13.15 -1.26
CA SER A 193 2.98 -13.49 0.08
C SER A 193 2.72 -14.98 0.23
N LYS A 194 3.46 -15.63 1.15
CA LYS A 194 3.26 -17.04 1.50
C LYS A 194 1.85 -17.31 2.04
N LYS A 195 1.29 -16.37 2.81
CA LYS A 195 -0.05 -16.50 3.40
C LYS A 195 -1.16 -16.41 2.34
N GLN A 196 -1.02 -15.51 1.38
CA GLN A 196 -1.96 -15.41 0.25
C GLN A 196 -1.89 -16.67 -0.62
N CYS A 197 -0.69 -17.10 -1.00
CA CYS A 197 -0.49 -18.30 -1.82
C CYS A 197 -1.09 -19.56 -1.15
N ALA A 198 -0.83 -19.77 0.15
CA ALA A 198 -1.39 -20.89 0.89
C ALA A 198 -2.93 -20.85 0.95
N GLU A 199 -3.51 -19.69 1.21
CA GLU A 199 -4.97 -19.54 1.25
C GLU A 199 -5.60 -19.69 -0.14
N PHE A 200 -4.95 -19.19 -1.19
CA PHE A 200 -5.44 -19.41 -2.55
C PHE A 200 -5.44 -20.90 -2.91
N ASN A 201 -4.37 -21.64 -2.62
CA ASN A 201 -4.33 -23.10 -2.83
C ASN A 201 -5.45 -23.80 -2.04
N ARG A 202 -5.69 -23.41 -0.78
CA ARG A 202 -6.80 -23.96 0.01
C ARG A 202 -8.18 -23.68 -0.64
N ARG A 203 -8.36 -22.50 -1.24
CA ARG A 203 -9.59 -22.15 -1.98
C ARG A 203 -9.73 -22.99 -3.26
N ILE A 204 -8.63 -23.18 -4.01
CA ILE A 204 -8.60 -24.05 -5.20
C ILE A 204 -9.09 -25.45 -4.86
N GLU A 205 -8.56 -26.04 -3.76
CA GLU A 205 -8.99 -27.36 -3.28
C GLU A 205 -10.46 -27.37 -2.86
N LYS A 206 -10.90 -26.38 -2.08
CA LYS A 206 -12.28 -26.26 -1.60
C LYS A 206 -13.29 -26.20 -2.76
N GLU A 207 -12.90 -25.52 -3.85
CA GLU A 207 -13.76 -25.29 -5.03
C GLU A 207 -13.64 -26.42 -6.08
N GLY A 208 -12.75 -27.39 -5.88
CA GLY A 208 -12.51 -28.48 -6.83
C GLY A 208 -11.88 -28.02 -8.15
N LEU A 209 -11.01 -26.99 -8.09
CA LEU A 209 -10.42 -26.35 -9.27
C LEU A 209 -8.95 -26.71 -9.50
N GLN A 210 -8.44 -27.79 -8.91
CA GLN A 210 -7.03 -28.21 -8.99
C GLN A 210 -6.56 -28.49 -10.42
N ASP A 211 -7.47 -28.94 -11.29
CA ASP A 211 -7.16 -29.19 -12.71
C ASP A 211 -7.08 -27.90 -13.56
N TYR A 212 -7.54 -26.79 -13.01
CA TYR A 212 -7.64 -25.50 -13.69
C TYR A 212 -6.68 -24.45 -13.17
N LEU A 213 -6.41 -24.42 -11.86
CA LEU A 213 -5.71 -23.33 -11.22
C LEU A 213 -4.48 -23.77 -10.43
N THR A 214 -3.45 -22.93 -10.44
CA THR A 214 -2.24 -23.07 -9.62
C THR A 214 -1.91 -21.72 -8.99
N ALA A 215 -1.53 -21.73 -7.70
CA ALA A 215 -0.99 -20.56 -7.01
C ALA A 215 0.50 -20.76 -6.72
N GLU A 216 1.32 -19.79 -7.06
CA GLU A 216 2.78 -19.87 -6.90
C GLU A 216 3.36 -18.64 -6.20
N ILE A 217 4.40 -18.88 -5.40
CA ILE A 217 5.23 -17.80 -4.86
C ILE A 217 6.28 -17.47 -5.92
N MET A 218 6.09 -16.38 -6.62
CA MET A 218 6.98 -15.96 -7.70
C MET A 218 7.03 -14.45 -7.84
N ASP A 219 8.22 -13.92 -8.06
CA ASP A 219 8.41 -12.55 -8.52
C ASP A 219 8.16 -12.48 -10.02
N TYR A 220 7.31 -11.56 -10.48
CA TYR A 220 6.98 -11.41 -11.90
C TYR A 220 8.21 -11.21 -12.79
N ARG A 221 9.33 -10.71 -12.25
CA ARG A 221 10.62 -10.56 -12.95
C ARG A 221 11.29 -11.90 -13.29
N ASP A 222 10.84 -12.99 -12.66
CA ASP A 222 11.33 -14.35 -12.94
C ASP A 222 10.46 -15.09 -13.95
N LEU A 223 9.29 -14.54 -14.34
CA LEU A 223 8.43 -15.11 -15.38
C LEU A 223 9.16 -15.46 -16.69
N PRO A 224 10.11 -14.63 -17.22
CA PRO A 224 10.83 -15.00 -18.43
C PRO A 224 11.64 -16.28 -18.31
N LYS A 225 11.95 -16.73 -17.09
CA LYS A 225 12.71 -17.96 -16.81
C LYS A 225 11.81 -19.17 -16.52
N SER A 226 10.53 -18.96 -16.29
CA SER A 226 9.59 -20.02 -15.92
C SER A 226 9.19 -20.91 -17.09
N GLY A 227 9.38 -20.45 -18.32
CA GLY A 227 8.88 -21.14 -19.52
C GLY A 227 7.38 -21.02 -19.73
N TYR A 228 6.65 -20.30 -18.90
CA TYR A 228 5.22 -20.08 -19.06
C TYR A 228 4.88 -19.22 -20.28
N THR A 229 3.79 -19.55 -20.92
CA THR A 229 3.14 -18.73 -21.95
C THR A 229 1.66 -18.64 -21.64
N PHE A 230 1.07 -17.46 -21.84
CA PHE A 230 -0.33 -17.20 -21.50
C PHE A 230 -1.05 -16.49 -22.66
N ASP A 231 -2.34 -16.80 -22.82
CA ASP A 231 -3.21 -16.10 -23.78
C ASP A 231 -3.60 -14.72 -23.26
N ARG A 232 -3.69 -14.57 -21.93
CA ARG A 232 -4.05 -13.32 -21.24
C ARG A 232 -3.23 -13.13 -19.95
N VAL A 233 -3.01 -11.86 -19.60
CA VAL A 233 -2.35 -11.44 -18.37
C VAL A 233 -3.18 -10.33 -17.72
#